data_3d2dbeecd5b598d854cd65e95a51ae5e
#
_entry.id   3d2dbeecd5b598d854cd65e95a51ae5e
#
_cell.length_a   1.000
_cell.length_b   1.000
_cell.length_c   1.000
_cell.angle_alpha   90.00
_cell.angle_beta   90.00
_cell.angle_gamma   90.00
#
_symmetry.space_group_name_H-M   'P 1'
#
loop_
_entity.id
_entity.type
_entity.pdbx_description
1 polymer ?
#
loop_
_entity_poly.entity_id
_entity_poly.type
_entity_poly.pdbx_seq_one_letter_code
_entity_poly.pdbx_strand_id
1 'polypeptide(L)'
;VIACGTATSQAIDILQQKFEIPIIGIIKPTVEYIKEKEYKEVGVIATEGTIRSGEWERQLRKNISNINVINKACPMLATIAEEGRATGIEGRNEIKEYMKSFKEKKINKIILGCTHFPIYEQVIRDELKYDVELINTGKTVAKYLEEYLNEKELYTQSKKGNIKIELTKKEEEFSRIVNDIFKEKV
;
A
#
# COMPACT_ATOMS: atom_id res chain seq x y z
N VAL A 1 -0.68 -13.79 -1.57
CA VAL A 1 -0.70 -12.31 -1.66
C VAL A 1 0.67 -11.76 -1.32
N ILE A 2 1.18 -10.82 -2.15
CA ILE A 2 2.40 -10.05 -1.87
C ILE A 2 1.98 -8.65 -1.42
N ALA A 3 1.97 -8.44 -0.09
CA ALA A 3 1.53 -7.16 0.48
C ALA A 3 2.57 -6.02 0.35
N CYS A 4 3.84 -6.34 0.11
CA CYS A 4 4.92 -5.37 -0.02
C CYS A 4 4.97 -4.74 -1.42
N GLY A 5 4.94 -3.39 -1.50
CA GLY A 5 5.03 -2.66 -2.77
C GLY A 5 6.34 -2.91 -3.52
N THR A 6 7.47 -2.92 -2.81
CA THR A 6 8.78 -3.20 -3.40
C THR A 6 8.86 -4.62 -3.95
N ALA A 7 8.43 -5.62 -3.18
CA ALA A 7 8.43 -7.01 -3.64
C ALA A 7 7.47 -7.20 -4.83
N THR A 8 6.27 -6.60 -4.81
CA THR A 8 5.35 -6.64 -5.94
C THR A 8 5.97 -6.04 -7.20
N SER A 9 6.56 -4.85 -7.10
CA SER A 9 7.09 -4.14 -8.26
C SER A 9 8.30 -4.80 -8.92
N GLN A 10 9.01 -5.67 -8.20
CA GLN A 10 10.25 -6.30 -8.68
C GLN A 10 10.14 -7.78 -8.97
N ALA A 11 9.23 -8.49 -8.31
CA ALA A 11 9.22 -9.95 -8.36
C ALA A 11 7.92 -10.58 -8.87
N ILE A 12 6.82 -9.81 -8.99
CA ILE A 12 5.51 -10.39 -9.30
C ILE A 12 5.50 -11.16 -10.62
N ASP A 13 6.06 -10.60 -11.69
CA ASP A 13 6.06 -11.21 -13.02
C ASP A 13 6.87 -12.53 -13.04
N ILE A 14 8.01 -12.54 -12.34
CA ILE A 14 8.88 -13.72 -12.22
C ILE A 14 8.16 -14.82 -11.42
N LEU A 15 7.52 -14.45 -10.33
CA LEU A 15 6.83 -15.41 -9.46
C LEU A 15 5.60 -16.00 -10.15
N GLN A 16 4.83 -15.19 -10.88
CA GLN A 16 3.67 -15.67 -11.65
C GLN A 16 4.06 -16.61 -12.80
N GLN A 17 5.26 -16.45 -13.38
CA GLN A 17 5.78 -17.36 -14.38
C GLN A 17 6.32 -18.68 -13.78
N LYS A 18 6.83 -18.61 -12.56
CA LYS A 18 7.48 -19.76 -11.89
C LYS A 18 6.52 -20.68 -11.16
N PHE A 19 5.42 -20.15 -10.68
CA PHE A 19 4.46 -20.89 -9.86
C PHE A 19 3.08 -20.93 -10.52
N GLU A 20 2.43 -22.10 -10.50
CA GLU A 20 1.09 -22.30 -11.04
C GLU A 20 -0.02 -21.73 -10.14
N ILE A 21 0.28 -21.53 -8.85
CA ILE A 21 -0.68 -20.93 -7.91
C ILE A 21 -0.92 -19.45 -8.22
N PRO A 22 -2.13 -18.94 -8.02
CA PRO A 22 -2.42 -17.52 -8.16
C PRO A 22 -1.56 -16.67 -7.21
N ILE A 23 -0.86 -15.68 -7.75
CA ILE A 23 -0.07 -14.74 -6.95
C ILE A 23 -0.60 -13.32 -7.21
N ILE A 24 -1.09 -12.70 -6.15
CA ILE A 24 -1.71 -11.37 -6.17
C ILE A 24 -0.78 -10.38 -5.46
N GLY A 25 -0.35 -9.35 -6.18
CA GLY A 25 0.40 -8.22 -5.60
C GLY A 25 -0.49 -7.01 -5.35
N ILE A 26 0.03 -5.98 -4.68
CA ILE A 26 -0.78 -4.81 -4.30
C ILE A 26 -1.07 -3.84 -5.45
N ILE A 27 -0.29 -3.85 -6.53
CA ILE A 27 -0.39 -2.84 -7.58
C ILE A 27 -1.63 -3.03 -8.42
N LYS A 28 -1.85 -4.24 -8.98
CA LYS A 28 -2.98 -4.52 -9.87
C LYS A 28 -4.34 -4.22 -9.21
N PRO A 29 -4.65 -4.71 -8.00
CA PRO A 29 -5.93 -4.41 -7.34
C PRO A 29 -6.16 -2.92 -7.12
N THR A 30 -5.10 -2.18 -6.78
CA THR A 30 -5.20 -0.74 -6.59
C THR A 30 -5.42 0.00 -7.90
N VAL A 31 -4.78 -0.43 -8.98
CA VAL A 31 -5.02 0.13 -10.33
C VAL A 31 -6.46 -0.12 -10.79
N GLU A 32 -7.00 -1.31 -10.53
CA GLU A 32 -8.40 -1.63 -10.84
C GLU A 32 -9.36 -0.73 -10.05
N TYR A 33 -9.10 -0.53 -8.75
CA TYR A 33 -9.85 0.42 -7.93
C TYR A 33 -9.82 1.85 -8.51
N ILE A 34 -8.64 2.36 -8.90
CA ILE A 34 -8.50 3.70 -9.52
C ILE A 34 -9.30 3.79 -10.81
N LYS A 35 -9.27 2.73 -11.62
CA LYS A 35 -10.01 2.64 -12.87
C LYS A 35 -11.52 2.63 -12.65
N GLU A 36 -12.02 1.85 -11.70
CA GLU A 36 -13.44 1.81 -11.32
C GLU A 36 -13.96 3.18 -10.85
N LYS A 37 -13.12 3.92 -10.14
CA LYS A 37 -13.41 5.29 -9.66
C LYS A 37 -13.24 6.36 -10.74
N GLU A 38 -12.78 5.99 -11.93
CA GLU A 38 -12.54 6.89 -13.07
C GLU A 38 -11.59 8.06 -12.74
N TYR A 39 -10.66 7.86 -11.78
CA TYR A 39 -9.71 8.91 -11.42
C TYR A 39 -8.74 9.19 -12.58
N LYS A 40 -8.51 10.47 -12.84
CA LYS A 40 -7.63 10.94 -13.92
C LYS A 40 -6.32 11.52 -13.41
N GLU A 41 -6.21 11.71 -12.11
CA GLU A 41 -4.99 12.18 -11.47
C GLU A 41 -4.80 11.49 -10.12
N VAL A 42 -3.59 10.99 -9.89
CA VAL A 42 -3.21 10.35 -8.63
C VAL A 42 -1.77 10.68 -8.24
N GLY A 43 -1.55 10.89 -6.98
CA GLY A 43 -0.24 10.84 -6.36
C GLY A 43 0.12 9.41 -5.96
N VAL A 44 1.38 9.06 -6.00
CA VAL A 44 1.90 7.79 -5.46
C VAL A 44 3.04 8.10 -4.51
N ILE A 45 2.89 7.74 -3.25
CA ILE A 45 4.00 7.72 -2.31
C ILE A 45 4.42 6.28 -2.05
N ALA A 46 5.71 6.00 -2.13
CA ALA A 46 6.25 4.65 -1.92
C ALA A 46 7.73 4.73 -1.51
N THR A 47 8.33 3.57 -1.24
CA THR A 47 9.77 3.48 -1.03
C THR A 47 10.53 3.87 -2.29
N GLU A 48 11.79 4.27 -2.14
CA GLU A 48 12.64 4.64 -3.28
C GLU A 48 12.74 3.52 -4.33
N GLY A 49 12.95 2.28 -3.90
CA GLY A 49 13.02 1.12 -4.80
C GLY A 49 11.73 0.90 -5.58
N THR A 50 10.57 1.11 -4.96
CA THR A 50 9.27 1.01 -5.62
C THR A 50 9.06 2.12 -6.65
N ILE A 51 9.38 3.36 -6.32
CA ILE A 51 9.25 4.47 -7.28
C ILE A 51 10.23 4.31 -8.45
N ARG A 52 11.48 3.94 -8.16
CA ARG A 52 12.50 3.74 -9.20
C ARG A 52 12.17 2.59 -10.16
N SER A 53 11.43 1.59 -9.72
CA SER A 53 10.97 0.51 -10.62
C SER A 53 10.04 1.01 -11.74
N GLY A 54 9.38 2.14 -11.55
CA GLY A 54 8.40 2.70 -12.49
C GLY A 54 7.09 1.91 -12.59
N GLU A 55 6.93 0.84 -11.82
CA GLU A 55 5.84 -0.13 -12.00
C GLU A 55 4.46 0.48 -11.72
N TRP A 56 4.32 1.34 -10.69
CA TRP A 56 3.06 2.05 -10.44
C TRP A 56 2.62 2.86 -11.65
N GLU A 57 3.51 3.68 -12.19
CA GLU A 57 3.20 4.53 -13.34
C GLU A 57 2.91 3.70 -14.59
N ARG A 58 3.70 2.66 -14.84
CA ARG A 58 3.52 1.74 -15.95
C ARG A 58 2.14 1.09 -15.92
N GLN A 59 1.72 0.56 -14.78
CA GLN A 59 0.44 -0.11 -14.63
C GLN A 59 -0.74 0.87 -14.69
N LEU A 60 -0.63 2.02 -14.05
CA LEU A 60 -1.67 3.05 -14.11
C LEU A 60 -1.88 3.52 -15.55
N ARG A 61 -0.83 3.90 -16.27
CA ARG A 61 -0.92 4.37 -17.68
C ARG A 61 -1.37 3.28 -18.65
N LYS A 62 -0.99 2.03 -18.41
CA LYS A 62 -1.44 0.89 -19.24
C LYS A 62 -2.95 0.67 -19.14
N ASN A 63 -3.55 0.89 -17.99
CA ASN A 63 -4.94 0.52 -17.70
C ASN A 63 -5.91 1.71 -17.72
N ILE A 64 -5.41 2.95 -17.65
CA ILE A 64 -6.23 4.16 -17.54
C ILE A 64 -5.72 5.22 -18.52
N SER A 65 -6.53 5.52 -19.51
CA SER A 65 -6.16 6.51 -20.54
C SER A 65 -6.05 7.91 -19.94
N ASN A 66 -4.98 8.62 -20.30
CA ASN A 66 -4.72 10.01 -19.92
C ASN A 66 -4.62 10.26 -18.42
N ILE A 67 -4.27 9.24 -17.62
CA ILE A 67 -4.04 9.44 -16.19
C ILE A 67 -2.77 10.25 -15.94
N ASN A 68 -2.89 11.27 -15.10
CA ASN A 68 -1.75 12.02 -14.57
C ASN A 68 -1.24 11.34 -13.29
N VAL A 69 0.03 10.97 -13.26
CA VAL A 69 0.65 10.27 -12.13
C VAL A 69 1.81 11.10 -11.59
N ILE A 70 1.74 11.44 -10.31
CA ILE A 70 2.77 12.17 -9.60
C ILE A 70 3.43 11.23 -8.57
N ASN A 71 4.63 10.78 -8.85
CA ASN A 71 5.38 9.88 -8.00
C ASN A 71 6.26 10.64 -6.99
N LYS A 72 6.29 10.16 -5.74
CA LYS A 72 7.17 10.66 -4.69
C LYS A 72 7.79 9.50 -3.91
N ALA A 73 9.10 9.39 -3.97
CA ALA A 73 9.85 8.49 -3.09
C ALA A 73 9.91 9.06 -1.67
N CYS A 74 9.64 8.22 -0.69
CA CYS A 74 9.64 8.55 0.73
C CYS A 74 10.52 7.53 1.49
N PRO A 75 11.86 7.61 1.34
CA PRO A 75 12.78 6.57 1.82
C PRO A 75 12.76 6.38 3.33
N MET A 76 12.55 7.46 4.10
CA MET A 76 12.65 7.41 5.57
C MET A 76 11.38 6.89 6.25
N LEU A 77 10.20 6.97 5.60
CA LEU A 77 8.93 6.70 6.28
C LEU A 77 8.79 5.26 6.79
N ALA A 78 9.33 4.27 6.07
CA ALA A 78 9.24 2.88 6.51
C ALA A 78 10.06 2.67 7.81
N THR A 79 11.31 3.12 7.84
CA THR A 79 12.19 3.01 9.01
C THR A 79 11.61 3.74 10.22
N ILE A 80 11.15 4.98 10.04
CA ILE A 80 10.55 5.77 11.13
C ILE A 80 9.29 5.08 11.69
N ALA A 81 8.49 4.42 10.81
CA ALA A 81 7.33 3.66 11.23
C ALA A 81 7.71 2.42 12.05
N GLU A 82 8.71 1.66 11.60
CA GLU A 82 9.22 0.47 12.32
C GLU A 82 9.78 0.83 13.69
N GLU A 83 10.37 2.00 13.84
CA GLU A 83 10.89 2.52 15.11
C GLU A 83 9.81 3.18 15.99
N GLY A 84 8.53 3.11 15.61
CA GLY A 84 7.41 3.66 16.39
C GLY A 84 7.36 5.18 16.45
N ARG A 85 8.10 5.89 15.57
CA ARG A 85 8.25 7.36 15.59
C ARG A 85 7.38 8.09 14.55
N ALA A 86 6.48 7.37 13.88
CA ALA A 86 5.69 7.87 12.74
C ALA A 86 4.87 9.13 13.06
N THR A 87 4.23 9.20 14.23
CA THR A 87 3.37 10.32 14.62
C THR A 87 4.11 11.41 15.42
N GLY A 88 5.39 11.18 15.72
CA GLY A 88 6.28 12.10 16.41
C GLY A 88 6.77 13.25 15.52
N ILE A 89 7.66 14.07 16.06
CA ILE A 89 8.24 15.25 15.37
C ILE A 89 8.93 14.84 14.07
N GLU A 90 9.67 13.74 14.09
CA GLU A 90 10.44 13.28 12.93
C GLU A 90 9.52 12.83 11.78
N GLY A 91 8.55 11.95 12.06
CA GLY A 91 7.56 11.53 11.04
C GLY A 91 6.77 12.70 10.46
N ARG A 92 6.39 13.69 11.30
CA ARG A 92 5.71 14.91 10.84
C ARG A 92 6.59 15.77 9.94
N ASN A 93 7.88 15.90 10.24
CA ASN A 93 8.83 16.68 9.44
C ASN A 93 9.05 16.02 8.07
N GLU A 94 9.22 14.71 8.02
CA GLU A 94 9.35 13.96 6.78
C GLU A 94 8.08 14.07 5.91
N ILE A 95 6.90 13.88 6.50
CA ILE A 95 5.63 14.06 5.78
C ILE A 95 5.50 15.47 5.24
N LYS A 96 5.81 16.49 6.01
CA LYS A 96 5.78 17.88 5.55
C LYS A 96 6.66 18.09 4.32
N GLU A 97 7.85 17.53 4.31
CA GLU A 97 8.78 17.65 3.19
C GLU A 97 8.27 16.87 1.95
N TYR A 98 7.83 15.63 2.14
CA TYR A 98 7.36 14.82 1.03
C TYR A 98 6.03 15.30 0.43
N MET A 99 5.17 15.94 1.21
CA MET A 99 3.88 16.42 0.75
C MET A 99 3.93 17.79 0.05
N LYS A 100 5.04 18.50 0.04
CA LYS A 100 5.16 19.84 -0.59
C LYS A 100 4.63 19.85 -2.02
N SER A 101 5.11 18.97 -2.87
CA SER A 101 4.72 18.93 -4.29
C SER A 101 3.24 18.56 -4.49
N PHE A 102 2.69 17.71 -3.63
CA PHE A 102 1.27 17.37 -3.67
C PHE A 102 0.41 18.54 -3.23
N LYS A 103 0.84 19.27 -2.22
CA LYS A 103 0.16 20.47 -1.70
C LYS A 103 0.13 21.60 -2.71
N GLU A 104 1.26 21.87 -3.37
CA GLU A 104 1.39 22.88 -4.43
C GLU A 104 0.46 22.57 -5.62
N LYS A 105 0.38 21.33 -6.02
CA LYS A 105 -0.46 20.86 -7.13
C LYS A 105 -1.89 20.50 -6.73
N LYS A 106 -2.23 20.57 -5.44
CA LYS A 106 -3.52 20.18 -4.87
C LYS A 106 -3.96 18.76 -5.22
N ILE A 107 -3.01 17.82 -5.22
CA ILE A 107 -3.29 16.41 -5.50
C ILE A 107 -4.15 15.84 -4.38
N ASN A 108 -5.35 15.41 -4.69
CA ASN A 108 -6.34 14.99 -3.71
C ASN A 108 -6.67 13.47 -3.75
N LYS A 109 -5.93 12.70 -4.52
CA LYS A 109 -5.96 11.23 -4.53
C LYS A 109 -4.54 10.73 -4.39
N ILE A 110 -4.19 10.09 -3.27
CA ILE A 110 -2.82 9.66 -3.00
C ILE A 110 -2.80 8.18 -2.64
N ILE A 111 -2.08 7.39 -3.42
CA ILE A 111 -1.85 5.96 -3.18
C ILE A 111 -0.76 5.82 -2.12
N LEU A 112 -1.08 5.10 -1.03
CA LEU A 112 -0.13 4.68 -0.01
C LEU A 112 0.56 3.38 -0.47
N GLY A 113 1.59 3.52 -1.32
CA GLY A 113 2.25 2.42 -2.02
C GLY A 113 3.22 1.58 -1.17
N CYS A 114 3.19 1.71 0.15
CA CYS A 114 3.95 0.92 1.10
C CYS A 114 3.06 0.48 2.27
N THR A 115 3.26 -0.73 2.78
CA THR A 115 2.48 -1.30 3.89
C THR A 115 2.61 -0.52 5.20
N HIS A 116 3.68 0.23 5.40
CA HIS A 116 3.90 1.08 6.57
C HIS A 116 3.14 2.42 6.50
N PHE A 117 2.81 2.90 5.31
CA PHE A 117 2.35 4.27 5.13
C PHE A 117 0.94 4.57 5.64
N PRO A 118 0.02 3.61 5.81
CA PRO A 118 -1.25 3.89 6.47
C PRO A 118 -1.15 4.47 7.87
N ILE A 119 -0.05 4.22 8.60
CA ILE A 119 0.19 4.81 9.92
C ILE A 119 0.31 6.36 9.88
N TYR A 120 0.65 6.92 8.71
CA TYR A 120 0.77 8.36 8.50
C TYR A 120 -0.51 9.04 8.00
N GLU A 121 -1.62 8.31 7.83
CA GLU A 121 -2.85 8.87 7.23
C GLU A 121 -3.27 10.20 7.90
N GLN A 122 -3.32 10.24 9.23
CA GLN A 122 -3.69 11.45 9.94
C GLN A 122 -2.65 12.58 9.77
N VAL A 123 -1.37 12.25 9.83
CA VAL A 123 -0.28 13.22 9.66
C VAL A 123 -0.29 13.84 8.26
N ILE A 124 -0.58 13.02 7.22
CA ILE A 124 -0.71 13.50 5.84
C ILE A 124 -1.91 14.45 5.70
N ARG A 125 -3.07 14.09 6.28
CA ARG A 125 -4.26 14.96 6.27
C ARG A 125 -4.00 16.29 6.97
N ASP A 126 -3.37 16.24 8.15
CA ASP A 126 -3.01 17.43 8.93
C ASP A 126 -2.08 18.36 8.14
N GLU A 127 -1.14 17.81 7.34
CA GLU A 127 -0.21 18.62 6.54
C GLU A 127 -0.86 19.19 5.30
N LEU A 128 -1.65 18.43 4.57
CA LEU A 128 -2.24 18.88 3.31
C LEU A 128 -3.33 19.93 3.53
N LYS A 129 -4.13 19.82 4.59
CA LYS A 129 -5.18 20.78 4.99
C LYS A 129 -6.28 21.02 3.94
N TYR A 130 -6.50 20.06 3.06
CA TYR A 130 -7.63 20.01 2.13
C TYR A 130 -8.16 18.57 2.08
N ASP A 131 -9.34 18.39 1.50
CA ASP A 131 -9.93 17.06 1.36
C ASP A 131 -9.06 16.18 0.44
N VAL A 132 -8.59 15.07 0.99
CA VAL A 132 -7.73 14.12 0.29
C VAL A 132 -8.18 12.69 0.56
N GLU A 133 -8.31 11.93 -0.50
CA GLU A 133 -8.48 10.48 -0.41
C GLU A 133 -7.11 9.81 -0.37
N LEU A 134 -6.82 9.14 0.74
CA LEU A 134 -5.64 8.31 0.91
C LEU A 134 -6.02 6.86 0.59
N ILE A 135 -5.51 6.37 -0.53
CA ILE A 135 -5.83 5.05 -1.06
C ILE A 135 -4.92 4.03 -0.41
N ASN A 136 -5.50 3.31 0.56
CA ASN A 136 -4.81 2.26 1.31
C ASN A 136 -4.76 0.99 0.47
N THR A 137 -3.56 0.60 0.03
CA THR A 137 -3.35 -0.58 -0.81
C THR A 137 -3.75 -1.90 -0.14
N GLY A 138 -3.69 -1.98 1.19
CA GLY A 138 -4.18 -3.14 1.93
C GLY A 138 -5.69 -3.32 1.81
N LYS A 139 -6.45 -2.22 1.85
CA LYS A 139 -7.91 -2.26 1.69
C LYS A 139 -8.31 -2.63 0.26
N THR A 140 -7.62 -2.10 -0.75
CA THR A 140 -7.91 -2.44 -2.15
C THR A 140 -7.61 -3.91 -2.46
N VAL A 141 -6.50 -4.43 -1.92
CA VAL A 141 -6.15 -5.85 -2.06
C VAL A 141 -7.13 -6.76 -1.35
N ALA A 142 -7.56 -6.40 -0.14
CA ALA A 142 -8.52 -7.21 0.62
C ALA A 142 -9.85 -7.34 -0.14
N LYS A 143 -10.38 -6.23 -0.67
CA LYS A 143 -11.59 -6.24 -1.50
C LYS A 143 -11.41 -7.08 -2.77
N TYR A 144 -10.32 -6.87 -3.50
CA TYR A 144 -10.01 -7.64 -4.70
C TYR A 144 -9.89 -9.14 -4.42
N LEU A 145 -9.24 -9.51 -3.31
CA LEU A 145 -9.09 -10.90 -2.91
C LEU A 145 -10.43 -11.54 -2.57
N GLU A 146 -11.32 -10.82 -1.89
CA GLU A 146 -12.67 -11.27 -1.60
C GLU A 146 -13.45 -11.57 -2.88
N GLU A 147 -13.45 -10.65 -3.84
CA GLU A 147 -14.09 -10.81 -5.15
C GLU A 147 -13.47 -11.99 -5.91
N TYR A 148 -12.14 -12.09 -5.96
CA TYR A 148 -11.42 -13.19 -6.60
C TYR A 148 -11.76 -14.57 -6.01
N LEU A 149 -11.81 -14.68 -4.67
CA LEU A 149 -12.15 -15.95 -4.00
C LEU A 149 -13.60 -16.34 -4.25
N ASN A 150 -14.51 -15.38 -4.32
CA ASN A 150 -15.90 -15.62 -4.67
C ASN A 150 -16.05 -16.11 -6.12
N GLU A 151 -15.45 -15.42 -7.09
CA GLU A 151 -15.49 -15.78 -8.51
C GLU A 151 -14.90 -17.15 -8.81
N LYS A 152 -13.89 -17.56 -8.04
CA LYS A 152 -13.20 -18.85 -8.19
C LYS A 152 -13.79 -19.96 -7.31
N GLU A 153 -14.85 -19.68 -6.56
CA GLU A 153 -15.46 -20.60 -5.61
C GLU A 153 -14.46 -21.16 -4.58
N LEU A 154 -13.47 -20.34 -4.19
CA LEU A 154 -12.40 -20.72 -3.26
C LEU A 154 -12.69 -20.32 -1.80
N TYR A 155 -13.86 -19.76 -1.53
CA TYR A 155 -14.27 -19.43 -0.16
C TYR A 155 -14.52 -20.70 0.65
N THR A 156 -13.94 -20.75 1.86
CA THR A 156 -14.22 -21.82 2.80
C THR A 156 -15.60 -21.64 3.45
N GLN A 157 -16.32 -22.73 3.64
CA GLN A 157 -17.56 -22.76 4.43
C GLN A 157 -17.30 -22.84 5.94
N SER A 158 -16.05 -22.93 6.36
CA SER A 158 -15.67 -22.96 7.77
C SER A 158 -15.95 -21.62 8.45
N LYS A 159 -16.66 -21.64 9.59
CA LYS A 159 -16.90 -20.47 10.41
C LYS A 159 -15.68 -20.07 11.27
N LYS A 160 -14.65 -20.90 11.31
CA LYS A 160 -13.42 -20.66 12.08
C LYS A 160 -12.23 -20.69 11.14
N GLY A 161 -11.47 -19.59 11.11
CA GLY A 161 -10.17 -19.50 10.44
C GLY A 161 -9.04 -19.67 11.46
N ASN A 162 -7.87 -20.12 10.98
CA ASN A 162 -6.63 -20.13 11.74
C ASN A 162 -5.62 -19.22 11.05
N ILE A 163 -4.94 -18.40 11.84
CA ILE A 163 -3.82 -17.56 11.35
C ILE A 163 -2.54 -18.15 11.91
N LYS A 164 -1.60 -18.50 11.00
CA LYS A 164 -0.23 -18.89 11.34
C LYS A 164 0.70 -17.78 10.88
N ILE A 165 1.51 -17.25 11.78
CA ILE A 165 2.49 -16.21 11.48
C ILE A 165 3.88 -16.84 11.56
N GLU A 166 4.64 -16.75 10.46
CA GLU A 166 6.01 -17.21 10.37
C GLU A 166 6.92 -16.03 10.06
N LEU A 167 8.03 -15.93 10.75
CA LEU A 167 9.01 -14.86 10.62
C LEU A 167 10.37 -15.47 10.23
N THR A 168 11.10 -14.79 9.36
CA THR A 168 12.48 -15.14 9.01
C THR A 168 13.44 -14.95 10.18
N LYS A 169 13.13 -14.02 11.09
CA LYS A 169 13.85 -13.75 12.33
C LYS A 169 12.86 -13.43 13.44
N LYS A 170 12.99 -14.07 14.60
CA LYS A 170 12.20 -13.74 15.78
C LYS A 170 12.74 -12.45 16.39
N GLU A 171 11.97 -11.38 16.31
CA GLU A 171 12.20 -10.15 17.04
C GLU A 171 11.06 -9.97 18.06
N GLU A 172 11.40 -9.73 19.33
CA GLU A 172 10.40 -9.57 20.41
C GLU A 172 9.46 -8.38 20.13
N GLU A 173 9.99 -7.35 19.49
CA GLU A 173 9.27 -6.13 19.11
C GLU A 173 8.19 -6.42 18.06
N PHE A 174 8.47 -7.27 17.07
CA PHE A 174 7.49 -7.67 16.07
C PHE A 174 6.35 -8.49 16.69
N SER A 175 6.66 -9.35 17.65
CA SER A 175 5.64 -10.12 18.36
C SER A 175 4.66 -9.24 19.13
N ARG A 176 5.10 -8.09 19.64
CA ARG A 176 4.21 -7.10 20.29
C ARG A 176 3.28 -6.46 19.26
N ILE A 177 3.82 -5.98 18.14
CA ILE A 177 3.05 -5.36 17.06
C ILE A 177 1.97 -6.31 16.53
N VAL A 178 2.32 -7.58 16.28
CA VAL A 178 1.37 -8.60 15.83
C VAL A 178 0.26 -8.81 16.86
N ASN A 179 0.63 -8.95 18.12
CA ASN A 179 -0.35 -9.12 19.20
C ASN A 179 -1.29 -7.92 19.33
N ASP A 180 -0.79 -6.70 19.15
CA ASP A 180 -1.61 -5.50 19.23
C ASP A 180 -2.58 -5.40 18.04
N ILE A 181 -2.13 -5.73 16.83
CA ILE A 181 -2.97 -5.74 15.62
C ILE A 181 -4.10 -6.78 15.72
N PHE A 182 -3.82 -7.95 16.27
CA PHE A 182 -4.81 -9.04 16.34
C PHE A 182 -5.65 -9.07 17.63
N LYS A 183 -5.21 -8.44 18.72
CA LYS A 183 -6.02 -8.32 19.96
C LYS A 183 -7.24 -7.41 19.81
N GLU A 184 -7.21 -6.46 18.91
CA GLU A 184 -8.36 -5.57 18.67
C GLU A 184 -9.44 -6.19 17.75
N LYS A 185 -9.24 -7.40 17.21
CA LYS A 185 -10.13 -8.00 16.20
C LYS A 185 -10.60 -9.42 16.48
N VAL A 186 -10.37 -9.95 17.68
CA VAL A 186 -10.87 -11.29 18.03
C VAL A 186 -11.88 -11.22 19.17
#